data_cfb69bdc2ec70c8969eccc851bbd76a7
#
_entry.id   cfb69bdc2ec70c8969eccc851bbd76a7
#
_cell.length_a   1.000
_cell.length_b   1.000
_cell.length_c   1.000
_cell.angle_alpha   90.00
_cell.angle_beta   90.00
_cell.angle_gamma   90.00
#
_symmetry.space_group_name_H-M   'P 1'
#
loop_
_entity.id
_entity.type
_entity.pdbx_description
1 polymer ?
#
loop_
_entity_poly.entity_id
_entity_poly.type
_entity_poly.pdbx_seq_one_letter_code
_entity_poly.pdbx_strand_id
1 'polypeptide(L)'
;RIDEIEGAERCAAELQPLRAAATELNQQRLIDYDQVFQLKSQALDCIFQAAPKPQGLDAWVRRQGRALHDFATFNALAEVHGPAWRSWPAYLRHPYNDGIEPSRRRLADRIAFHEWQQFHIDRQLARAAREIGLITDVPVGFASDGFDAWRWQDLLAPDMRVGAPPDEFFRDGQDWGLPAFNPWLLSGAHWEPFVDAIRGAAAHAAGVRLDHVMGLFRLFWIPTGMVAAEGAYVRYPASALLSLLANESRRARAFVVGEDLGLVPPKVREHLRRRGSLSYRLLWFEGSEPGRWPRDAIAAVGTHDLPTLAGIWTLREPERRLHHLREKLVSLTRLPDATAPVDVAVAAYTELARGRPRIVLASLEDALGVIERPNVPGTTTEFPNWRLALPTPLEDIEGADGVNRIADAMRATGRSANLSQA
;
A
#
# COMPACT_ATOMS: atom_id res chain seq x y z
N ARG A 1 16.99 -1.28 4.81
CA ARG A 1 17.70 -1.48 6.09
C ARG A 1 18.85 -0.48 6.18
N ILE A 2 18.98 0.19 7.32
CA ILE A 2 20.03 1.22 7.54
C ILE A 2 21.43 0.58 7.51
N ASP A 3 21.58 -0.60 8.08
CA ASP A 3 22.85 -1.34 8.15
C ASP A 3 23.41 -1.78 6.79
N GLU A 4 22.58 -1.75 5.74
CA GLU A 4 22.98 -2.12 4.38
C GLU A 4 23.45 -0.92 3.55
N ILE A 5 23.41 0.27 4.12
CA ILE A 5 23.90 1.48 3.46
C ILE A 5 25.43 1.52 3.58
N GLU A 6 26.11 1.62 2.43
CA GLU A 6 27.57 1.74 2.39
C GLU A 6 28.03 2.96 3.20
N GLY A 7 28.95 2.75 4.12
CA GLY A 7 29.46 3.78 5.02
C GLY A 7 28.75 3.85 6.36
N ALA A 8 27.69 3.06 6.60
CA ALA A 8 27.03 3.03 7.92
C ALA A 8 27.98 2.63 9.07
N GLU A 9 29.01 1.83 8.77
CA GLU A 9 30.05 1.44 9.72
C GLU A 9 30.87 2.62 10.26
N ARG A 10 30.93 3.73 9.53
CA ARG A 10 31.62 4.96 9.95
C ARG A 10 30.88 5.71 11.04
N CYS A 11 29.59 5.45 11.18
CA CYS A 11 28.72 6.02 12.22
C CYS A 11 28.39 5.00 13.32
N ALA A 12 29.17 3.94 13.48
CA ALA A 12 28.83 2.84 14.40
C ALA A 12 28.60 3.31 15.84
N ALA A 13 29.38 4.27 16.31
CA ALA A 13 29.27 4.83 17.66
C ALA A 13 27.96 5.63 17.83
N GLU A 14 27.62 6.47 16.86
CA GLU A 14 26.41 7.30 16.85
C GLU A 14 25.15 6.46 16.62
N LEU A 15 25.26 5.39 15.85
CA LEU A 15 24.12 4.49 15.57
C LEU A 15 23.80 3.56 16.74
N GLN A 16 24.76 3.25 17.61
CA GLN A 16 24.54 2.33 18.74
C GLN A 16 23.40 2.77 19.68
N PRO A 17 23.36 4.01 20.20
CA PRO A 17 22.26 4.47 21.06
C PRO A 17 20.92 4.52 20.31
N LEU A 18 20.91 4.86 19.01
CA LEU A 18 19.71 4.88 18.21
C LEU A 18 19.14 3.47 17.98
N ARG A 19 20.01 2.47 17.81
CA ARG A 19 19.60 1.06 17.74
C ARG A 19 19.01 0.56 19.05
N ALA A 20 19.61 0.92 20.19
CA ALA A 20 19.07 0.54 21.49
C ALA A 20 17.66 1.11 21.68
N ALA A 21 17.47 2.42 21.42
CA ALA A 21 16.15 3.05 21.48
C ALA A 21 15.14 2.43 20.50
N ALA A 22 15.55 2.10 19.27
CA ALA A 22 14.69 1.42 18.30
C ALA A 22 14.28 0.02 18.77
N THR A 23 15.18 -0.71 19.44
CA THR A 23 14.89 -2.03 20.01
C THR A 23 13.84 -1.94 21.13
N GLU A 24 13.92 -0.88 21.95
CA GLU A 24 12.90 -0.63 22.99
C GLU A 24 11.52 -0.34 22.36
N LEU A 25 11.46 0.42 21.26
CA LEU A 25 10.22 0.67 20.54
C LEU A 25 9.60 -0.61 19.95
N ASN A 26 10.42 -1.58 19.52
CA ASN A 26 9.93 -2.86 18.99
C ASN A 26 9.18 -3.71 20.04
N GLN A 27 9.32 -3.41 21.33
CA GLN A 27 8.60 -4.09 22.40
C GLN A 27 7.18 -3.52 22.60
N GLN A 28 6.88 -2.39 21.99
CA GLN A 28 5.57 -1.74 22.12
C GLN A 28 4.59 -2.36 21.12
N ARG A 29 3.36 -2.65 21.60
CA ARG A 29 2.27 -3.14 20.74
C ARG A 29 1.75 -2.08 19.79
N LEU A 30 1.83 -0.80 20.18
CA LEU A 30 1.44 0.34 19.35
C LEU A 30 2.66 1.04 18.80
N ILE A 31 2.75 1.15 17.49
CA ILE A 31 3.83 1.84 16.79
C ILE A 31 3.76 3.34 17.09
N ASP A 32 4.83 3.91 17.63
CA ASP A 32 5.05 5.35 17.71
C ASP A 32 5.79 5.80 16.46
N TYR A 33 5.03 6.20 15.43
CA TYR A 33 5.60 6.63 14.15
C TYR A 33 6.48 7.86 14.28
N ASP A 34 6.21 8.77 15.21
CA ASP A 34 7.02 9.98 15.39
C ASP A 34 8.40 9.64 15.93
N GLN A 35 8.48 8.78 16.95
CA GLN A 35 9.75 8.31 17.47
C GLN A 35 10.52 7.47 16.43
N VAL A 36 9.84 6.57 15.72
CA VAL A 36 10.46 5.79 14.62
C VAL A 36 11.03 6.71 13.55
N PHE A 37 10.28 7.74 13.15
CA PHE A 37 10.74 8.72 12.17
C PHE A 37 11.97 9.50 12.68
N GLN A 38 11.94 9.98 13.91
CA GLN A 38 13.04 10.72 14.50
C GLN A 38 14.33 9.90 14.57
N LEU A 39 14.25 8.66 15.09
CA LEU A 39 15.44 7.77 15.18
C LEU A 39 16.02 7.43 13.81
N LYS A 40 15.15 7.12 12.83
CA LYS A 40 15.58 6.83 11.46
C LYS A 40 16.20 8.04 10.77
N SER A 41 15.61 9.23 10.95
CA SER A 41 16.13 10.47 10.37
C SER A 41 17.52 10.80 10.92
N GLN A 42 17.71 10.71 12.24
CA GLN A 42 19.01 10.92 12.87
C GLN A 42 20.07 9.94 12.35
N ALA A 43 19.71 8.65 12.25
CA ALA A 43 20.62 7.64 11.74
C ALA A 43 21.02 7.89 10.27
N LEU A 44 20.03 8.23 9.42
CA LEU A 44 20.26 8.51 8.01
C LEU A 44 21.05 9.80 7.79
N ASP A 45 20.81 10.84 8.59
CA ASP A 45 21.61 12.08 8.56
C ASP A 45 23.06 11.81 8.91
N CYS A 46 23.34 11.04 9.97
CA CYS A 46 24.69 10.65 10.36
C CYS A 46 25.42 9.94 9.20
N ILE A 47 24.77 8.95 8.59
CA ILE A 47 25.37 8.17 7.49
C ILE A 47 25.60 9.08 6.27
N PHE A 48 24.64 9.91 5.91
CA PHE A 48 24.77 10.83 4.77
C PHE A 48 25.97 11.78 4.92
N GLN A 49 26.23 12.25 6.13
CA GLN A 49 27.38 13.13 6.43
C GLN A 49 28.74 12.40 6.39
N ALA A 50 28.77 11.14 6.85
CA ALA A 50 30.04 10.39 7.03
C ALA A 50 30.35 9.47 5.84
N ALA A 51 29.36 9.01 5.10
CA ALA A 51 29.54 8.06 4.02
C ALA A 51 30.10 8.73 2.74
N PRO A 52 30.89 8.00 1.95
CA PRO A 52 31.26 8.47 0.62
C PRO A 52 30.02 8.53 -0.27
N LYS A 53 30.07 9.43 -1.26
CA LYS A 53 28.99 9.49 -2.25
C LYS A 53 28.87 8.15 -2.99
N PRO A 54 27.68 7.52 -2.99
CA PRO A 54 27.50 6.21 -3.62
C PRO A 54 27.80 6.24 -5.11
N GLN A 55 28.45 5.19 -5.60
CA GLN A 55 28.70 5.05 -7.03
C GLN A 55 27.37 4.95 -7.79
N GLY A 56 27.25 5.74 -8.86
CA GLY A 56 26.07 5.75 -9.73
C GLY A 56 24.93 6.66 -9.26
N LEU A 57 25.01 7.30 -8.08
CA LEU A 57 23.98 8.20 -7.58
C LEU A 57 23.63 9.31 -8.58
N ASP A 58 24.62 10.05 -9.09
CA ASP A 58 24.37 11.16 -10.03
C ASP A 58 23.70 10.70 -11.33
N ALA A 59 24.12 9.56 -11.84
CA ALA A 59 23.53 9.00 -13.05
C ALA A 59 22.07 8.54 -12.78
N TRP A 60 21.80 7.99 -11.59
CA TRP A 60 20.47 7.59 -11.20
C TRP A 60 19.56 8.81 -11.00
N VAL A 61 20.00 9.84 -10.28
CA VAL A 61 19.25 11.11 -10.07
C VAL A 61 18.89 11.74 -11.42
N ARG A 62 19.85 11.83 -12.36
CA ARG A 62 19.57 12.35 -13.71
C ARG A 62 18.50 11.52 -14.45
N ARG A 63 18.48 10.19 -14.29
CA ARG A 63 17.47 9.34 -14.92
C ARG A 63 16.07 9.53 -14.31
N GLN A 64 15.99 9.75 -13.00
CA GLN A 64 14.71 10.02 -12.32
C GLN A 64 14.15 11.40 -12.69
N GLY A 65 15.04 12.33 -13.02
CA GLY A 65 14.68 13.64 -13.57
C GLY A 65 13.89 14.51 -12.58
N ARG A 66 12.97 15.28 -13.17
CA ARG A 66 12.24 16.31 -12.43
C ARG A 66 11.37 15.75 -11.29
N ALA A 67 10.76 14.60 -11.47
CA ALA A 67 9.89 14.01 -10.46
C ALA A 67 10.60 13.80 -9.12
N LEU A 68 11.81 13.22 -9.15
CA LEU A 68 12.63 13.04 -7.96
C LEU A 68 13.07 14.38 -7.37
N HIS A 69 13.50 15.32 -8.22
CA HIS A 69 13.97 16.62 -7.75
C HIS A 69 12.87 17.45 -7.09
N ASP A 70 11.65 17.42 -7.65
CA ASP A 70 10.48 18.06 -7.06
C ASP A 70 10.10 17.41 -5.72
N PHE A 71 10.15 16.06 -5.63
CA PHE A 71 9.92 15.33 -4.40
C PHE A 71 10.95 15.68 -3.31
N ALA A 72 12.22 15.68 -3.65
CA ALA A 72 13.29 16.05 -2.72
C ALA A 72 13.18 17.53 -2.28
N THR A 73 12.79 18.42 -3.20
CA THR A 73 12.52 19.84 -2.89
C THR A 73 11.36 19.97 -1.90
N PHE A 74 10.25 19.27 -2.14
CA PHE A 74 9.09 19.27 -1.23
C PHE A 74 9.49 18.86 0.18
N ASN A 75 10.22 17.74 0.32
CA ASN A 75 10.63 17.25 1.63
C ASN A 75 11.61 18.21 2.33
N ALA A 76 12.57 18.78 1.61
CA ALA A 76 13.48 19.78 2.17
C ALA A 76 12.74 21.06 2.63
N LEU A 77 11.70 21.48 1.91
CA LEU A 77 10.82 22.57 2.32
C LEU A 77 9.97 22.18 3.53
N ALA A 78 9.47 20.97 3.60
CA ALA A 78 8.67 20.46 4.72
C ALA A 78 9.47 20.39 6.02
N GLU A 79 10.77 20.11 5.97
CA GLU A 79 11.65 20.17 7.13
C GLU A 79 11.71 21.57 7.74
N VAL A 80 11.65 22.62 6.90
CA VAL A 80 11.76 24.02 7.34
C VAL A 80 10.40 24.61 7.72
N HIS A 81 9.36 24.27 6.99
CA HIS A 81 8.05 24.94 7.06
C HIS A 81 6.93 24.05 7.63
N GLY A 82 7.23 22.79 7.97
CA GLY A 82 6.25 21.81 8.41
C GLY A 82 5.56 21.07 7.25
N PRO A 83 4.83 19.98 7.55
CA PRO A 83 4.30 19.06 6.54
C PRO A 83 3.13 19.63 5.73
N ALA A 84 2.39 20.62 6.28
CA ALA A 84 1.20 21.17 5.64
C ALA A 84 1.57 22.28 4.63
N TRP A 85 1.85 21.91 3.39
CA TRP A 85 2.31 22.85 2.35
C TRP A 85 1.36 24.05 2.10
N ARG A 86 0.08 23.89 2.38
CA ARG A 86 -0.89 25.00 2.27
C ARG A 86 -0.65 26.12 3.27
N SER A 87 0.04 25.84 4.37
CA SER A 87 0.46 26.83 5.37
C SER A 87 1.80 27.49 5.06
N TRP A 88 2.56 27.01 4.07
CA TRP A 88 3.84 27.61 3.68
C TRP A 88 3.68 29.05 3.17
N PRO A 89 4.74 29.85 3.11
CA PRO A 89 4.72 31.12 2.42
C PRO A 89 4.18 31.00 1.00
N ALA A 90 3.38 31.96 0.56
CA ALA A 90 2.67 31.88 -0.73
C ALA A 90 3.57 31.56 -1.93
N TYR A 91 4.82 32.08 -1.91
CA TYR A 91 5.81 31.85 -2.96
C TYR A 91 6.42 30.42 -2.98
N LEU A 92 6.04 29.56 -2.02
CA LEU A 92 6.46 28.15 -1.94
C LEU A 92 5.30 27.16 -2.12
N ARG A 93 4.05 27.65 -2.12
CA ARG A 93 2.88 26.77 -2.18
C ARG A 93 2.66 26.10 -3.54
N HIS A 94 3.40 26.50 -4.56
CA HIS A 94 3.30 25.92 -5.89
C HIS A 94 4.68 25.61 -6.44
N PRO A 95 4.89 24.41 -7.06
CA PRO A 95 6.22 23.96 -7.52
C PRO A 95 6.87 24.84 -8.61
N TYR A 96 6.09 25.74 -9.21
CA TYR A 96 6.55 26.62 -10.29
C TYR A 96 6.59 28.10 -9.88
N ASN A 97 6.40 28.42 -8.61
CA ASN A 97 6.52 29.79 -8.11
C ASN A 97 7.99 30.25 -8.08
N ASP A 98 8.18 31.56 -8.23
CA ASP A 98 9.52 32.19 -8.28
C ASP A 98 10.40 31.94 -7.03
N GLY A 99 9.77 31.65 -5.88
CA GLY A 99 10.49 31.33 -4.65
C GLY A 99 11.12 29.94 -4.60
N ILE A 100 10.70 29.03 -5.45
CA ILE A 100 11.15 27.64 -5.44
C ILE A 100 12.64 27.53 -5.80
N GLU A 101 13.06 28.17 -6.88
CA GLU A 101 14.46 28.06 -7.34
C GLU A 101 15.47 28.68 -6.38
N PRO A 102 15.23 29.85 -5.78
CA PRO A 102 16.07 30.33 -4.68
C PRO A 102 16.12 29.40 -3.47
N SER A 103 15.00 28.78 -3.12
CA SER A 103 14.93 27.82 -2.01
C SER A 103 15.69 26.52 -2.32
N ARG A 104 15.62 26.01 -3.56
CA ARG A 104 16.44 24.87 -4.01
C ARG A 104 17.92 25.11 -3.82
N ARG A 105 18.42 26.29 -4.21
CA ARG A 105 19.82 26.65 -4.01
C ARG A 105 20.20 26.69 -2.52
N ARG A 106 19.34 27.26 -1.68
CA ARG A 106 19.57 27.35 -0.24
C ARG A 106 19.55 25.99 0.45
N LEU A 107 18.69 25.08 0.00
CA LEU A 107 18.45 23.77 0.60
C LEU A 107 19.12 22.62 -0.20
N ALA A 108 20.14 22.94 -1.02
CA ALA A 108 20.75 21.98 -1.94
C ALA A 108 21.22 20.69 -1.23
N ASP A 109 21.82 20.82 -0.04
CA ASP A 109 22.31 19.67 0.73
C ASP A 109 21.16 18.80 1.24
N ARG A 110 20.02 19.41 1.65
CA ARG A 110 18.84 18.64 2.09
C ARG A 110 18.15 17.98 0.91
N ILE A 111 18.09 18.62 -0.22
CA ILE A 111 17.58 18.02 -1.47
C ILE A 111 18.44 16.82 -1.86
N ALA A 112 19.78 16.97 -1.82
CA ALA A 112 20.70 15.87 -2.10
C ALA A 112 20.53 14.69 -1.09
N PHE A 113 20.24 14.98 0.17
CA PHE A 113 19.92 13.98 1.19
C PHE A 113 18.65 13.18 0.83
N HIS A 114 17.58 13.84 0.43
CA HIS A 114 16.34 13.15 0.05
C HIS A 114 16.49 12.36 -1.26
N GLU A 115 17.25 12.87 -2.24
CA GLU A 115 17.61 12.13 -3.44
C GLU A 115 18.43 10.87 -3.12
N TRP A 116 19.40 10.99 -2.20
CA TRP A 116 20.20 9.89 -1.71
C TRP A 116 19.37 8.83 -0.96
N GLN A 117 18.41 9.23 -0.14
CA GLN A 117 17.48 8.30 0.51
C GLN A 117 16.70 7.49 -0.51
N GLN A 118 16.14 8.15 -1.53
CA GLN A 118 15.38 7.48 -2.59
C GLN A 118 16.26 6.51 -3.40
N PHE A 119 17.51 6.86 -3.67
CA PHE A 119 18.47 5.97 -4.30
C PHE A 119 18.68 4.67 -3.52
N HIS A 120 18.84 4.76 -2.21
CA HIS A 120 19.02 3.57 -1.37
C HIS A 120 17.76 2.72 -1.28
N ILE A 121 16.58 3.34 -1.20
CA ILE A 121 15.29 2.62 -1.23
C ILE A 121 15.14 1.87 -2.56
N ASP A 122 15.39 2.53 -3.68
CA ASP A 122 15.33 1.92 -5.02
C ASP A 122 16.24 0.68 -5.12
N ARG A 123 17.48 0.77 -4.64
CA ARG A 123 18.43 -0.35 -4.64
C ARG A 123 18.01 -1.50 -3.73
N GLN A 124 17.48 -1.20 -2.54
CA GLN A 124 17.02 -2.22 -1.61
C GLN A 124 15.79 -2.95 -2.14
N LEU A 125 14.83 -2.22 -2.71
CA LEU A 125 13.66 -2.82 -3.38
C LEU A 125 14.08 -3.67 -4.58
N ALA A 126 15.00 -3.18 -5.42
CA ALA A 126 15.53 -3.93 -6.55
C ALA A 126 16.23 -5.23 -6.11
N ARG A 127 16.89 -5.24 -4.95
CA ARG A 127 17.50 -6.47 -4.38
C ARG A 127 16.44 -7.44 -3.90
N ALA A 128 15.49 -6.97 -3.09
CA ALA A 128 14.39 -7.80 -2.60
C ALA A 128 13.59 -8.43 -3.75
N ALA A 129 13.32 -7.67 -4.80
CA ALA A 129 12.60 -8.13 -5.99
C ALA A 129 13.34 -9.22 -6.79
N ARG A 130 14.66 -9.32 -6.66
CA ARG A 130 15.43 -10.43 -7.30
C ARG A 130 15.32 -11.73 -6.51
N GLU A 131 15.10 -11.66 -5.20
CA GLU A 131 14.98 -12.82 -4.33
C GLU A 131 13.55 -13.35 -4.28
N ILE A 132 12.58 -12.43 -4.22
CA ILE A 132 11.15 -12.75 -4.16
C ILE A 132 10.38 -11.89 -5.16
N GLY A 133 9.32 -12.44 -5.73
CA GLY A 133 8.40 -11.64 -6.54
C GLY A 133 7.61 -10.67 -5.65
N LEU A 134 7.68 -9.37 -5.92
CA LEU A 134 6.93 -8.35 -5.21
C LEU A 134 5.62 -8.04 -5.92
N ILE A 135 4.53 -7.94 -5.18
CA ILE A 135 3.28 -7.33 -5.64
C ILE A 135 3.16 -6.02 -4.86
N THR A 136 3.28 -4.91 -5.57
CA THR A 136 3.14 -3.56 -4.99
C THR A 136 1.70 -3.11 -5.03
N ASP A 137 1.32 -2.19 -4.16
CA ASP A 137 -0.02 -1.67 -4.07
C ASP A 137 -0.06 -0.20 -4.50
N VAL A 138 -0.99 0.15 -5.40
CA VAL A 138 -1.27 1.52 -5.80
C VAL A 138 -2.54 1.95 -5.08
N PRO A 139 -2.47 2.91 -4.17
CA PRO A 139 -3.63 3.39 -3.41
C PRO A 139 -4.62 4.13 -4.31
N VAL A 140 -5.84 4.32 -3.81
CA VAL A 140 -6.90 5.09 -4.52
C VAL A 140 -6.47 6.52 -4.80
N GLY A 141 -5.70 7.11 -3.92
CA GLY A 141 -5.25 8.49 -3.99
C GLY A 141 -4.08 8.78 -3.05
N PHE A 142 -3.92 10.02 -2.66
CA PHE A 142 -2.79 10.50 -1.87
C PHE A 142 -3.26 11.53 -0.83
N ALA A 143 -2.41 11.81 0.15
CA ALA A 143 -2.71 12.77 1.20
C ALA A 143 -2.87 14.19 0.63
N SER A 144 -3.88 14.92 1.11
CA SER A 144 -4.16 16.30 0.68
C SER A 144 -3.01 17.27 0.95
N ASP A 145 -2.22 17.02 1.99
CA ASP A 145 -1.04 17.80 2.35
C ASP A 145 0.28 17.16 1.89
N GLY A 146 0.21 16.07 1.10
CA GLY A 146 1.38 15.38 0.57
C GLY A 146 1.97 16.01 -0.69
N PHE A 147 3.10 15.45 -1.11
CA PHE A 147 3.85 15.85 -2.30
C PHE A 147 3.00 15.85 -3.58
N ASP A 148 2.22 14.80 -3.81
CA ASP A 148 1.42 14.68 -5.03
C ASP A 148 0.37 15.80 -5.12
N ALA A 149 -0.26 16.16 -3.98
CA ALA A 149 -1.20 17.27 -3.92
C ALA A 149 -0.52 18.62 -4.20
N TRP A 150 0.71 18.82 -3.71
CA TRP A 150 1.48 20.02 -3.99
C TRP A 150 1.93 20.10 -5.45
N ARG A 151 2.39 18.97 -6.01
CA ARG A 151 2.92 18.90 -7.38
C ARG A 151 1.80 19.05 -8.42
N TRP A 152 0.67 18.40 -8.17
CA TRP A 152 -0.40 18.25 -9.15
C TRP A 152 -1.64 19.10 -8.84
N GLN A 153 -1.50 20.11 -7.97
CA GLN A 153 -2.63 20.93 -7.50
C GLN A 153 -3.50 21.52 -8.62
N ASP A 154 -2.89 21.89 -9.76
CA ASP A 154 -3.61 22.42 -10.92
C ASP A 154 -4.49 21.38 -11.64
N LEU A 155 -4.30 20.10 -11.35
CA LEU A 155 -5.07 18.99 -11.94
C LEU A 155 -6.15 18.47 -10.99
N LEU A 156 -6.22 18.99 -9.77
CA LEU A 156 -7.20 18.57 -8.78
C LEU A 156 -8.53 19.29 -8.99
N ALA A 157 -9.61 18.64 -8.60
CA ALA A 157 -10.91 19.28 -8.47
C ALA A 157 -10.92 20.09 -7.16
N PRO A 158 -11.09 21.41 -7.22
CA PRO A 158 -11.13 22.22 -6.01
C PRO A 158 -12.30 21.80 -5.12
N ASP A 159 -12.07 21.81 -3.82
CA ASP A 159 -13.08 21.54 -2.80
C ASP A 159 -13.84 20.20 -2.93
N MET A 160 -13.21 19.20 -3.56
CA MET A 160 -13.74 17.85 -3.68
C MET A 160 -12.85 16.83 -3.00
N ARG A 161 -13.47 15.87 -2.30
CA ARG A 161 -12.80 14.71 -1.71
C ARG A 161 -13.36 13.43 -2.31
N VAL A 162 -12.55 12.38 -2.28
CA VAL A 162 -12.94 11.03 -2.71
C VAL A 162 -13.46 10.25 -1.51
N GLY A 163 -14.47 9.43 -1.74
CA GLY A 163 -15.06 8.56 -0.74
C GLY A 163 -15.95 7.50 -1.35
N ALA A 164 -16.91 7.01 -0.58
CA ALA A 164 -17.92 6.04 -1.00
C ALA A 164 -19.31 6.46 -0.51
N PRO A 165 -20.38 6.15 -1.28
CA PRO A 165 -21.75 6.43 -0.85
C PRO A 165 -22.17 5.56 0.34
N PRO A 166 -23.26 5.92 1.03
CA PRO A 166 -23.90 5.05 2.00
C PRO A 166 -24.21 3.65 1.43
N ASP A 167 -23.91 2.62 2.21
CA ASP A 167 -24.19 1.23 1.90
C ASP A 167 -24.66 0.43 3.14
N GLU A 168 -24.84 -0.88 3.00
CA GLU A 168 -25.27 -1.75 4.11
C GLU A 168 -24.24 -1.83 5.26
N PHE A 169 -22.94 -1.63 4.96
CA PHE A 169 -21.86 -1.69 5.92
C PHE A 169 -21.59 -0.33 6.56
N PHE A 170 -21.68 0.74 5.76
CA PHE A 170 -21.40 2.12 6.14
C PHE A 170 -22.60 3.01 5.81
N ARG A 171 -23.54 3.08 6.74
CA ARG A 171 -24.83 3.78 6.55
C ARG A 171 -24.69 5.27 6.23
N ASP A 172 -23.64 5.89 6.74
CA ASP A 172 -23.35 7.33 6.52
C ASP A 172 -22.44 7.55 5.30
N GLY A 173 -22.04 6.47 4.62
CA GLY A 173 -21.00 6.51 3.59
C GLY A 173 -19.60 6.67 4.20
N GLN A 174 -18.61 6.91 3.34
CA GLN A 174 -17.23 7.08 3.77
C GLN A 174 -16.62 8.29 3.08
N ASP A 175 -15.99 9.16 3.85
CA ASP A 175 -15.11 10.23 3.34
C ASP A 175 -13.66 9.81 3.60
N TRP A 176 -12.90 9.56 2.53
CA TRP A 176 -11.51 9.14 2.65
C TRP A 176 -10.52 10.30 2.78
N GLY A 177 -11.00 11.54 2.68
CA GLY A 177 -10.18 12.74 2.80
C GLY A 177 -9.17 12.96 1.66
N LEU A 178 -9.24 12.15 0.61
CA LEU A 178 -8.31 12.19 -0.51
C LEU A 178 -8.76 13.23 -1.54
N PRO A 179 -7.85 14.05 -2.11
CA PRO A 179 -8.20 14.96 -3.18
C PRO A 179 -8.56 14.20 -4.46
N ALA A 180 -9.48 14.76 -5.24
CA ALA A 180 -9.92 14.16 -6.48
C ALA A 180 -9.20 14.81 -7.68
N PHE A 181 -8.64 13.99 -8.59
CA PHE A 181 -8.18 14.49 -9.88
C PHE A 181 -9.37 14.86 -10.78
N ASN A 182 -9.30 16.02 -11.41
CA ASN A 182 -10.27 16.42 -12.42
C ASN A 182 -10.00 15.65 -13.73
N PRO A 183 -10.92 14.79 -14.20
CA PRO A 183 -10.68 13.93 -15.37
C PRO A 183 -10.47 14.72 -16.68
N TRP A 184 -11.01 15.92 -16.79
CA TRP A 184 -10.81 16.77 -17.97
C TRP A 184 -9.42 17.39 -17.98
N LEU A 185 -8.93 17.88 -16.84
CA LEU A 185 -7.59 18.45 -16.69
C LEU A 185 -6.51 17.37 -16.84
N LEU A 186 -6.73 16.18 -16.28
CA LEU A 186 -5.83 15.02 -16.46
C LEU A 186 -5.62 14.67 -17.93
N SER A 187 -6.67 14.73 -18.74
CA SER A 187 -6.56 14.50 -20.19
C SER A 187 -5.63 15.52 -20.87
N GLY A 188 -5.73 16.79 -20.50
CA GLY A 188 -4.85 17.87 -20.97
C GLY A 188 -3.38 17.66 -20.55
N ALA A 189 -3.14 17.09 -19.39
CA ALA A 189 -1.81 16.75 -18.87
C ALA A 189 -1.32 15.34 -19.31
N HIS A 190 -1.89 14.76 -20.36
CA HIS A 190 -1.51 13.44 -20.89
C HIS A 190 -1.48 12.31 -19.85
N TRP A 191 -2.29 12.43 -18.78
CA TRP A 191 -2.41 11.43 -17.71
C TRP A 191 -1.11 11.24 -16.89
N GLU A 192 -0.20 12.19 -16.92
CA GLU A 192 1.14 12.08 -16.32
C GLU A 192 1.09 11.60 -14.86
N PRO A 193 0.24 12.14 -13.95
CA PRO A 193 0.17 11.66 -12.57
C PRO A 193 -0.15 10.18 -12.45
N PHE A 194 -1.10 9.69 -13.25
CA PHE A 194 -1.48 8.28 -13.27
C PHE A 194 -0.35 7.39 -13.82
N VAL A 195 0.28 7.81 -14.90
CA VAL A 195 1.39 7.08 -15.52
C VAL A 195 2.59 7.01 -14.58
N ASP A 196 2.93 8.12 -13.91
CA ASP A 196 4.03 8.19 -12.95
C ASP A 196 3.79 7.26 -11.74
N ALA A 197 2.56 7.25 -11.20
CA ALA A 197 2.19 6.36 -10.10
C ALA A 197 2.35 4.88 -10.48
N ILE A 198 1.84 4.47 -11.65
CA ILE A 198 1.97 3.09 -12.14
C ILE A 198 3.43 2.73 -12.41
N ARG A 199 4.22 3.62 -13.01
CA ARG A 199 5.66 3.40 -13.26
C ARG A 199 6.45 3.23 -11.97
N GLY A 200 6.20 4.08 -10.98
CA GLY A 200 6.83 3.99 -9.68
C GLY A 200 6.52 2.67 -8.98
N ALA A 201 5.25 2.29 -8.93
CA ALA A 201 4.83 1.03 -8.33
C ALA A 201 5.37 -0.20 -9.07
N ALA A 202 5.43 -0.16 -10.39
CA ALA A 202 5.88 -1.29 -11.21
C ALA A 202 7.41 -1.41 -11.36
N ALA A 203 8.20 -0.45 -10.86
CA ALA A 203 9.64 -0.37 -11.14
C ALA A 203 10.42 -1.64 -10.77
N HIS A 204 10.06 -2.29 -9.66
CA HIS A 204 10.68 -3.51 -9.17
C HIS A 204 9.66 -4.60 -8.85
N ALA A 205 8.43 -4.48 -9.33
CA ALA A 205 7.34 -5.39 -9.02
C ALA A 205 7.18 -6.50 -10.08
N ALA A 206 6.85 -7.70 -9.64
CA ALA A 206 6.33 -8.76 -10.51
C ALA A 206 4.85 -8.51 -10.83
N GLY A 207 4.13 -7.83 -9.94
CA GLY A 207 2.74 -7.45 -10.12
C GLY A 207 2.38 -6.15 -9.39
N VAL A 208 1.30 -5.52 -9.82
CA VAL A 208 0.77 -4.29 -9.21
C VAL A 208 -0.71 -4.52 -8.88
N ARG A 209 -1.08 -4.35 -7.60
CA ARG A 209 -2.48 -4.28 -7.19
C ARG A 209 -2.94 -2.83 -7.29
N LEU A 210 -4.05 -2.61 -7.97
CA LEU A 210 -4.74 -1.31 -7.94
C LEU A 210 -5.86 -1.38 -6.91
N ASP A 211 -5.74 -0.57 -5.90
CA ASP A 211 -6.80 -0.39 -4.92
C ASP A 211 -8.00 0.30 -5.56
N HIS A 212 -9.21 -0.14 -5.17
CA HIS A 212 -10.47 0.40 -5.69
C HIS A 212 -10.45 0.59 -7.23
N VAL A 213 -10.25 -0.50 -7.98
CA VAL A 213 -10.12 -0.44 -9.46
C VAL A 213 -11.30 0.24 -10.16
N MET A 214 -12.45 0.37 -9.48
CA MET A 214 -13.59 1.16 -9.94
C MET A 214 -13.21 2.63 -10.19
N GLY A 215 -12.17 3.14 -9.53
CA GLY A 215 -11.63 4.49 -9.72
C GLY A 215 -11.20 4.78 -11.16
N LEU A 216 -10.86 3.75 -11.95
CA LEU A 216 -10.59 3.91 -13.39
C LEU A 216 -11.86 4.23 -14.20
N PHE A 217 -13.04 3.93 -13.68
CA PHE A 217 -14.33 4.10 -14.33
C PHE A 217 -15.14 5.26 -13.75
N ARG A 218 -15.15 5.37 -12.42
CA ARG A 218 -15.82 6.41 -11.67
C ARG A 218 -15.29 6.49 -10.24
N LEU A 219 -15.21 7.68 -9.70
CA LEU A 219 -14.97 7.94 -8.29
C LEU A 219 -16.17 8.64 -7.67
N PHE A 220 -16.42 8.38 -6.40
CA PHE A 220 -17.44 9.08 -5.64
C PHE A 220 -16.82 10.34 -5.03
N TRP A 221 -17.34 11.51 -5.43
CA TRP A 221 -16.85 12.80 -4.97
C TRP A 221 -17.79 13.38 -3.92
N ILE A 222 -17.21 13.94 -2.89
CA ILE A 222 -17.90 14.57 -1.77
C ILE A 222 -17.42 16.02 -1.72
N PRO A 223 -18.32 17.03 -1.81
CA PRO A 223 -17.92 18.41 -1.65
C PRO A 223 -17.37 18.66 -0.23
N THR A 224 -16.36 19.50 -0.12
CA THR A 224 -15.77 19.86 1.18
C THR A 224 -16.81 20.52 2.08
N GLY A 225 -16.92 20.02 3.32
CA GLY A 225 -17.91 20.49 4.28
C GLY A 225 -19.25 19.76 4.22
N MET A 226 -19.46 18.88 3.23
CA MET A 226 -20.67 18.05 3.12
C MET A 226 -20.42 16.63 3.63
N VAL A 227 -21.48 15.90 3.94
CA VAL A 227 -21.44 14.49 4.32
C VAL A 227 -21.42 13.60 3.09
N ALA A 228 -20.97 12.35 3.23
CA ALA A 228 -20.86 11.42 2.09
C ALA A 228 -22.22 11.16 1.39
N ALA A 229 -23.33 11.23 2.11
CA ALA A 229 -24.66 11.09 1.51
C ALA A 229 -25.00 12.17 0.44
N GLU A 230 -24.32 13.30 0.45
CA GLU A 230 -24.50 14.42 -0.49
C GLU A 230 -23.52 14.35 -1.68
N GLY A 231 -22.68 13.31 -1.74
CA GLY A 231 -21.73 13.09 -2.82
C GLY A 231 -22.39 12.56 -4.10
N ALA A 232 -21.58 12.48 -5.16
CA ALA A 232 -22.00 11.97 -6.45
C ALA A 232 -20.87 11.23 -7.19
N TYR A 233 -21.23 10.29 -8.06
CA TYR A 233 -20.26 9.63 -8.92
C TYR A 233 -19.86 10.51 -10.10
N VAL A 234 -18.55 10.73 -10.23
CA VAL A 234 -17.93 11.35 -11.39
C VAL A 234 -17.27 10.27 -12.26
N ARG A 235 -17.58 10.28 -13.56
CA ARG A 235 -17.03 9.32 -14.51
C ARG A 235 -15.62 9.70 -14.94
N TYR A 236 -14.79 8.68 -15.08
CA TYR A 236 -13.45 8.78 -15.63
C TYR A 236 -13.37 8.08 -17.00
N PRO A 237 -12.44 8.45 -17.88
CA PRO A 237 -12.32 7.87 -19.22
C PRO A 237 -11.62 6.49 -19.15
N ALA A 238 -12.34 5.50 -18.66
CA ALA A 238 -11.86 4.15 -18.38
C ALA A 238 -11.08 3.52 -19.55
N SER A 239 -11.50 3.76 -20.79
CA SER A 239 -10.79 3.19 -21.95
C SER A 239 -9.35 3.69 -22.07
N ALA A 240 -9.12 4.99 -21.83
CA ALA A 240 -7.79 5.60 -21.86
C ALA A 240 -6.93 5.07 -20.69
N LEU A 241 -7.46 5.15 -19.46
CA LEU A 241 -6.75 4.71 -18.26
C LEU A 241 -6.38 3.23 -18.30
N LEU A 242 -7.31 2.36 -18.73
CA LEU A 242 -7.04 0.93 -18.89
C LEU A 242 -6.00 0.64 -20.00
N SER A 243 -5.96 1.46 -21.05
CA SER A 243 -4.96 1.30 -22.13
C SER A 243 -3.57 1.73 -21.64
N LEU A 244 -3.48 2.82 -20.89
CA LEU A 244 -2.24 3.27 -20.24
C LEU A 244 -1.74 2.22 -19.26
N LEU A 245 -2.62 1.72 -18.38
CA LEU A 245 -2.29 0.66 -17.43
C LEU A 245 -1.73 -0.58 -18.13
N ALA A 246 -2.38 -1.05 -19.21
CA ALA A 246 -1.92 -2.20 -19.97
C ALA A 246 -0.56 -1.94 -20.64
N ASN A 247 -0.29 -0.72 -21.12
CA ASN A 247 0.99 -0.36 -21.71
C ASN A 247 2.11 -0.34 -20.66
N GLU A 248 1.87 0.29 -19.50
CA GLU A 248 2.87 0.34 -18.43
C GLU A 248 3.13 -1.04 -17.81
N SER A 249 2.10 -1.87 -17.65
CA SER A 249 2.22 -3.27 -17.25
C SER A 249 3.14 -4.08 -18.19
N ARG A 250 2.92 -3.97 -19.52
CA ARG A 250 3.80 -4.64 -20.50
C ARG A 250 5.22 -4.11 -20.47
N ARG A 251 5.40 -2.80 -20.36
CA ARG A 251 6.70 -2.16 -20.26
C ARG A 251 7.49 -2.63 -19.05
N ALA A 252 6.82 -2.72 -17.89
CA ALA A 252 7.41 -3.17 -16.63
C ALA A 252 7.52 -4.71 -16.55
N ARG A 253 6.82 -5.47 -17.42
CA ARG A 253 6.63 -6.92 -17.32
C ARG A 253 6.00 -7.34 -15.99
N ALA A 254 5.12 -6.50 -15.45
CA ALA A 254 4.40 -6.73 -14.20
C ALA A 254 2.92 -7.03 -14.51
N PHE A 255 2.36 -8.08 -13.93
CA PHE A 255 0.93 -8.32 -14.05
C PHE A 255 0.13 -7.31 -13.23
N VAL A 256 -1.16 -7.17 -13.54
CA VAL A 256 -2.05 -6.25 -12.84
C VAL A 256 -3.14 -7.03 -12.12
N VAL A 257 -3.42 -6.62 -10.89
CA VAL A 257 -4.57 -7.07 -10.10
C VAL A 257 -5.46 -5.87 -9.83
N GLY A 258 -6.71 -5.94 -10.26
CA GLY A 258 -7.69 -4.95 -9.88
C GLY A 258 -8.41 -5.38 -8.60
N GLU A 259 -8.42 -4.56 -7.58
CA GLU A 259 -9.29 -4.77 -6.43
C GLU A 259 -10.75 -4.48 -6.89
N ASP A 260 -11.48 -5.55 -7.18
CA ASP A 260 -12.86 -5.54 -7.69
C ASP A 260 -13.85 -6.12 -6.68
N LEU A 261 -13.66 -5.80 -5.40
CA LEU A 261 -14.52 -6.22 -4.29
C LEU A 261 -15.82 -5.42 -4.26
N GLY A 262 -16.83 -5.98 -3.60
CA GLY A 262 -18.14 -5.33 -3.43
C GLY A 262 -19.01 -5.32 -4.70
N LEU A 263 -19.82 -4.27 -4.84
CA LEU A 263 -20.80 -4.12 -5.91
C LEU A 263 -20.20 -3.61 -7.22
N VAL A 264 -19.44 -4.47 -7.89
CA VAL A 264 -18.79 -4.14 -9.17
C VAL A 264 -19.66 -4.61 -10.36
N PRO A 265 -20.02 -3.70 -11.28
CA PRO A 265 -20.79 -4.07 -12.45
C PRO A 265 -20.09 -5.14 -13.32
N PRO A 266 -20.80 -6.13 -13.87
CA PRO A 266 -20.20 -7.21 -14.67
C PRO A 266 -19.34 -6.70 -15.84
N LYS A 267 -19.76 -5.60 -16.49
CA LYS A 267 -19.00 -4.96 -17.57
C LYS A 267 -17.59 -4.50 -17.14
N VAL A 268 -17.44 -4.06 -15.90
CA VAL A 268 -16.13 -3.64 -15.37
C VAL A 268 -15.19 -4.84 -15.30
N ARG A 269 -15.64 -5.95 -14.68
CA ARG A 269 -14.85 -7.18 -14.61
C ARG A 269 -14.50 -7.73 -15.98
N GLU A 270 -15.40 -7.62 -16.94
CA GLU A 270 -15.13 -8.02 -18.34
C GLU A 270 -14.06 -7.14 -18.98
N HIS A 271 -14.11 -5.81 -18.78
CA HIS A 271 -13.09 -4.89 -19.30
C HIS A 271 -11.70 -5.16 -18.72
N LEU A 272 -11.61 -5.45 -17.42
CA LEU A 272 -10.37 -5.83 -16.74
C LEU A 272 -9.82 -7.15 -17.30
N ARG A 273 -10.65 -8.18 -17.33
CA ARG A 273 -10.28 -9.51 -17.86
C ARG A 273 -9.79 -9.46 -19.31
N ARG A 274 -10.45 -8.70 -20.19
CA ARG A 274 -10.03 -8.53 -21.60
C ARG A 274 -8.63 -7.91 -21.75
N ARG A 275 -8.16 -7.22 -20.71
CA ARG A 275 -6.83 -6.61 -20.67
C ARG A 275 -5.81 -7.40 -19.86
N GLY A 276 -6.17 -8.63 -19.46
CA GLY A 276 -5.30 -9.52 -18.70
C GLY A 276 -5.14 -9.16 -17.24
N SER A 277 -5.98 -8.27 -16.70
CA SER A 277 -5.97 -7.97 -15.26
C SER A 277 -6.58 -9.13 -14.49
N LEU A 278 -5.90 -9.54 -13.41
CA LEU A 278 -6.42 -10.49 -12.44
C LEU A 278 -7.47 -9.81 -11.57
N SER A 279 -8.49 -10.56 -11.15
CA SER A 279 -9.45 -10.11 -10.14
C SER A 279 -9.00 -10.47 -8.73
N TYR A 280 -9.60 -9.86 -7.70
CA TYR A 280 -9.32 -10.18 -6.32
C TYR A 280 -10.48 -10.96 -5.71
N ARG A 281 -10.20 -12.12 -5.10
CA ARG A 281 -11.18 -13.01 -4.49
C ARG A 281 -10.88 -13.21 -3.02
N LEU A 282 -11.85 -12.96 -2.19
CA LEU A 282 -11.73 -13.10 -0.75
C LEU A 282 -12.67 -14.17 -0.23
N LEU A 283 -12.13 -15.03 0.65
CA LEU A 283 -12.93 -16.02 1.32
C LEU A 283 -14.13 -15.40 2.03
N TRP A 284 -13.96 -14.23 2.61
CA TRP A 284 -15.04 -13.53 3.32
C TRP A 284 -16.22 -13.12 2.42
N PHE A 285 -16.02 -12.86 1.13
CA PHE A 285 -17.06 -12.34 0.22
C PHE A 285 -17.62 -13.37 -0.76
N GLU A 286 -16.84 -14.39 -1.09
CA GLU A 286 -17.28 -15.34 -2.11
C GLU A 286 -18.30 -16.35 -1.55
N GLY A 287 -19.43 -16.52 -2.23
CA GLY A 287 -20.50 -17.47 -1.85
C GLY A 287 -20.22 -18.92 -2.26
N SER A 288 -19.13 -19.19 -2.99
CA SER A 288 -18.76 -20.51 -3.47
C SER A 288 -17.38 -20.95 -2.96
N GLU A 289 -17.10 -22.26 -3.03
CA GLU A 289 -15.80 -22.81 -2.67
C GLU A 289 -14.68 -22.35 -3.63
N PRO A 290 -13.43 -22.26 -3.18
CA PRO A 290 -12.27 -21.79 -3.96
C PRO A 290 -12.06 -22.56 -5.28
N GLY A 291 -12.47 -23.83 -5.35
CA GLY A 291 -12.43 -24.64 -6.57
C GLY A 291 -13.33 -24.14 -7.71
N ARG A 292 -14.30 -23.25 -7.43
CA ARG A 292 -15.21 -22.64 -8.42
C ARG A 292 -14.83 -21.22 -8.79
N TRP A 293 -13.85 -20.63 -8.14
CA TRP A 293 -13.44 -19.24 -8.41
C TRP A 293 -12.73 -19.13 -9.77
N PRO A 294 -12.71 -17.93 -10.39
CA PRO A 294 -12.01 -17.75 -11.65
C PRO A 294 -10.52 -18.05 -11.50
N ARG A 295 -9.92 -18.61 -12.55
CA ARG A 295 -8.48 -18.89 -12.56
C ARG A 295 -7.65 -17.59 -12.56
N ASP A 296 -8.08 -16.60 -13.37
CA ASP A 296 -7.39 -15.32 -13.49
C ASP A 296 -7.75 -14.42 -12.30
N ALA A 297 -7.29 -14.83 -11.12
CA ALA A 297 -7.51 -14.15 -9.85
C ALA A 297 -6.35 -14.33 -8.87
N ILE A 298 -6.25 -13.40 -7.93
CA ILE A 298 -5.57 -13.59 -6.65
C ILE A 298 -6.64 -13.96 -5.62
N ALA A 299 -6.32 -14.90 -4.74
CA ALA A 299 -7.17 -15.32 -3.63
C ALA A 299 -6.50 -15.03 -2.28
N ALA A 300 -7.28 -14.59 -1.32
CA ALA A 300 -6.88 -14.45 0.09
C ALA A 300 -8.07 -14.76 1.01
N VAL A 301 -7.84 -14.89 2.31
CA VAL A 301 -8.92 -14.99 3.30
C VAL A 301 -9.64 -13.65 3.42
N GLY A 302 -8.90 -12.59 3.67
CA GLY A 302 -9.38 -11.23 3.82
C GLY A 302 -8.35 -10.22 3.33
N THR A 303 -8.57 -8.94 3.66
CA THR A 303 -7.62 -7.84 3.49
C THR A 303 -7.35 -7.19 4.85
N HIS A 304 -6.45 -6.21 4.88
CA HIS A 304 -6.18 -5.40 6.06
C HIS A 304 -7.41 -4.62 6.59
N ASP A 305 -8.43 -4.42 5.77
CA ASP A 305 -9.67 -3.72 6.14
C ASP A 305 -10.73 -4.64 6.76
N LEU A 306 -10.45 -5.94 6.80
CA LEU A 306 -11.38 -6.96 7.27
C LEU A 306 -10.85 -7.62 8.54
N PRO A 307 -11.73 -8.24 9.33
CA PRO A 307 -11.30 -9.01 10.48
C PRO A 307 -10.31 -10.12 10.10
N THR A 308 -9.35 -10.35 10.97
CA THR A 308 -8.42 -11.48 10.85
C THR A 308 -9.16 -12.80 11.04
N LEU A 309 -8.58 -13.88 10.56
CA LEU A 309 -9.15 -15.22 10.75
C LEU A 309 -9.27 -15.55 12.25
N ALA A 310 -8.23 -15.25 13.04
CA ALA A 310 -8.25 -15.47 14.48
C ALA A 310 -9.33 -14.64 15.20
N GLY A 311 -9.53 -13.38 14.76
CA GLY A 311 -10.62 -12.52 15.27
C GLY A 311 -12.00 -13.11 15.04
N ILE A 312 -12.26 -13.62 13.83
CA ILE A 312 -13.50 -14.31 13.48
C ILE A 312 -13.64 -15.63 14.24
N TRP A 313 -12.58 -16.43 14.30
CA TRP A 313 -12.63 -17.75 14.92
C TRP A 313 -12.93 -17.68 16.41
N THR A 314 -12.31 -16.74 17.11
CA THR A 314 -12.51 -16.55 18.57
C THR A 314 -13.76 -15.75 18.93
N LEU A 315 -14.50 -15.20 17.95
CA LEU A 315 -15.68 -14.33 18.14
C LEU A 315 -15.45 -13.17 19.13
N ARG A 316 -14.25 -12.65 19.20
CA ARG A 316 -13.94 -11.46 20.00
C ARG A 316 -14.38 -10.16 19.33
N GLU A 317 -14.68 -10.22 18.03
CA GLU A 317 -15.30 -9.10 17.33
C GLU A 317 -16.76 -8.95 17.74
N PRO A 318 -17.22 -7.76 18.18
CA PRO A 318 -18.55 -7.58 18.79
C PRO A 318 -19.70 -7.65 17.77
N GLU A 319 -19.41 -7.73 16.48
CA GLU A 319 -20.43 -7.64 15.43
C GLU A 319 -21.12 -8.98 15.16
N ARG A 320 -22.43 -9.09 15.45
CA ARG A 320 -23.25 -10.24 15.07
C ARG A 320 -23.17 -10.61 13.59
N ARG A 321 -22.87 -9.61 12.72
CA ARG A 321 -22.68 -9.80 11.28
C ARG A 321 -21.55 -10.76 10.92
N LEU A 322 -20.61 -10.99 11.84
CA LEU A 322 -19.43 -11.81 11.60
C LEU A 322 -19.65 -13.30 11.92
N HIS A 323 -20.77 -13.64 12.53
CA HIS A 323 -21.11 -15.06 12.83
C HIS A 323 -21.16 -15.93 11.56
N HIS A 324 -21.71 -15.42 10.47
CA HIS A 324 -21.74 -16.13 9.20
C HIS A 324 -20.34 -16.43 8.61
N LEU A 325 -19.34 -15.58 8.90
CA LEU A 325 -17.96 -15.81 8.49
C LEU A 325 -17.35 -16.97 9.27
N ARG A 326 -17.66 -17.08 10.56
CA ARG A 326 -17.25 -18.21 11.37
C ARG A 326 -17.89 -19.52 10.89
N GLU A 327 -19.18 -19.52 10.62
CA GLU A 327 -19.88 -20.68 10.05
C GLU A 327 -19.26 -21.11 8.72
N LYS A 328 -18.85 -20.15 7.90
CA LYS A 328 -18.15 -20.40 6.65
C LYS A 328 -16.78 -21.05 6.89
N LEU A 329 -16.00 -20.61 7.88
CA LEU A 329 -14.74 -21.27 8.27
C LEU A 329 -14.99 -22.69 8.72
N VAL A 330 -15.98 -22.93 9.59
CA VAL A 330 -16.34 -24.27 10.05
C VAL A 330 -16.71 -25.17 8.87
N SER A 331 -17.53 -24.67 7.94
CA SER A 331 -17.93 -25.41 6.74
C SER A 331 -16.76 -25.74 5.83
N LEU A 332 -15.83 -24.81 5.65
CA LEU A 332 -14.67 -24.97 4.78
C LEU A 332 -13.64 -25.92 5.40
N THR A 333 -13.30 -25.71 6.66
CA THR A 333 -12.21 -26.45 7.33
C THR A 333 -12.66 -27.74 7.99
N ARG A 334 -13.94 -27.83 8.35
CA ARG A 334 -14.57 -28.95 9.09
C ARG A 334 -13.90 -29.24 10.43
N LEU A 335 -13.27 -28.24 11.04
CA LEU A 335 -12.58 -28.34 12.29
C LEU A 335 -13.51 -28.08 13.50
N PRO A 336 -13.26 -28.74 14.65
CA PRO A 336 -13.99 -28.47 15.88
C PRO A 336 -13.78 -27.02 16.39
N ASP A 337 -14.77 -26.50 17.12
CA ASP A 337 -14.76 -25.14 17.69
C ASP A 337 -13.59 -24.87 18.65
N ALA A 338 -13.07 -25.90 19.30
CA ALA A 338 -11.94 -25.81 20.22
C ALA A 338 -10.55 -25.79 19.53
N THR A 339 -10.52 -25.79 18.18
CA THR A 339 -9.26 -25.79 17.41
C THR A 339 -8.54 -24.44 17.58
N ALA A 340 -7.23 -24.48 17.72
CA ALA A 340 -6.44 -23.26 17.82
C ALA A 340 -6.51 -22.42 16.55
N PRO A 341 -6.56 -21.07 16.61
CA PRO A 341 -6.71 -20.21 15.45
C PRO A 341 -5.68 -20.44 14.35
N VAL A 342 -4.43 -20.73 14.69
CA VAL A 342 -3.35 -21.02 13.72
C VAL A 342 -3.65 -22.32 12.96
N ASP A 343 -4.18 -23.35 13.61
CA ASP A 343 -4.56 -24.60 12.93
C ASP A 343 -5.71 -24.37 11.94
N VAL A 344 -6.64 -23.52 12.31
CA VAL A 344 -7.75 -23.13 11.40
C VAL A 344 -7.20 -22.33 10.23
N ALA A 345 -6.22 -21.45 10.44
CA ALA A 345 -5.56 -20.72 9.37
C ALA A 345 -4.84 -21.65 8.40
N VAL A 346 -4.07 -22.63 8.91
CA VAL A 346 -3.41 -23.65 8.08
C VAL A 346 -4.42 -24.40 7.22
N ALA A 347 -5.55 -24.81 7.80
CA ALA A 347 -6.60 -25.53 7.06
C ALA A 347 -7.27 -24.63 6.02
N ALA A 348 -7.61 -23.39 6.36
CA ALA A 348 -8.26 -22.44 5.44
C ALA A 348 -7.34 -22.10 4.25
N TYR A 349 -6.06 -21.83 4.49
CA TYR A 349 -5.09 -21.58 3.42
C TYR A 349 -4.78 -22.81 2.58
N THR A 350 -4.85 -24.01 3.16
CA THR A 350 -4.78 -25.27 2.40
C THR A 350 -5.94 -25.38 1.39
N GLU A 351 -7.16 -25.09 1.81
CA GLU A 351 -8.32 -25.14 0.93
C GLU A 351 -8.28 -24.02 -0.14
N LEU A 352 -7.83 -22.82 0.22
CA LEU A 352 -7.58 -21.76 -0.76
C LEU A 352 -6.53 -22.17 -1.79
N ALA A 353 -5.44 -22.80 -1.33
CA ALA A 353 -4.35 -23.23 -2.19
C ALA A 353 -4.75 -24.38 -3.15
N ARG A 354 -5.71 -25.24 -2.76
CA ARG A 354 -6.34 -26.23 -3.66
C ARG A 354 -7.27 -25.60 -4.70
N GLY A 355 -7.65 -24.34 -4.49
CA GLY A 355 -8.54 -23.61 -5.38
C GLY A 355 -7.92 -23.30 -6.74
N ARG A 356 -8.73 -22.74 -7.65
CA ARG A 356 -8.34 -22.44 -9.04
C ARG A 356 -7.55 -21.13 -9.24
N PRO A 357 -7.64 -20.09 -8.37
CA PRO A 357 -6.92 -18.84 -8.58
C PRO A 357 -5.43 -19.06 -8.81
N ARG A 358 -4.82 -18.25 -9.69
CA ARG A 358 -3.39 -18.37 -10.02
C ARG A 358 -2.49 -18.09 -8.83
N ILE A 359 -2.84 -17.12 -8.01
CA ILE A 359 -2.07 -16.67 -6.86
C ILE A 359 -2.92 -16.82 -5.61
N VAL A 360 -2.33 -17.28 -4.53
CA VAL A 360 -2.92 -17.29 -3.19
C VAL A 360 -2.00 -16.54 -2.25
N LEU A 361 -2.54 -15.57 -1.53
CA LEU A 361 -1.83 -14.79 -0.53
C LEU A 361 -2.28 -15.21 0.87
N ALA A 362 -1.33 -15.40 1.77
CA ALA A 362 -1.57 -15.57 3.19
C ALA A 362 -1.12 -14.31 3.93
N SER A 363 -1.93 -13.85 4.90
CA SER A 363 -1.53 -12.72 5.76
C SER A 363 -0.63 -13.18 6.89
N LEU A 364 0.29 -12.32 7.31
CA LEU A 364 1.13 -12.57 8.49
C LEU A 364 0.31 -12.55 9.77
N GLU A 365 -0.73 -11.72 9.83
CA GLU A 365 -1.65 -11.67 10.97
C GLU A 365 -2.30 -13.03 11.21
N ASP A 366 -2.81 -13.68 10.15
CA ASP A 366 -3.42 -15.01 10.27
C ASP A 366 -2.38 -16.07 10.64
N ALA A 367 -1.18 -16.00 10.05
CA ALA A 367 -0.10 -16.94 10.33
C ALA A 367 0.42 -16.84 11.77
N LEU A 368 0.37 -15.64 12.36
CA LEU A 368 0.78 -15.38 13.74
C LEU A 368 -0.39 -15.43 14.73
N GLY A 369 -1.60 -15.75 14.28
CA GLY A 369 -2.79 -15.87 15.14
C GLY A 369 -3.24 -14.54 15.74
N VAL A 370 -2.98 -13.41 15.07
CA VAL A 370 -3.36 -12.08 15.53
C VAL A 370 -4.87 -11.92 15.46
N ILE A 371 -5.47 -11.48 16.56
CA ILE A 371 -6.93 -11.31 16.69
C ILE A 371 -7.36 -9.95 16.15
N GLU A 372 -6.58 -8.91 16.47
CA GLU A 372 -6.91 -7.54 16.10
C GLU A 372 -6.65 -7.31 14.60
N ARG A 373 -7.56 -6.62 13.93
CA ARG A 373 -7.38 -6.22 12.55
C ARG A 373 -6.44 -5.00 12.46
N PRO A 374 -5.65 -4.86 11.39
CA PRO A 374 -4.72 -3.72 11.25
C PRO A 374 -5.43 -2.40 10.97
N ASN A 375 -6.61 -2.44 10.33
CA ASN A 375 -7.36 -1.25 9.95
C ASN A 375 -8.87 -1.46 10.07
N VAL A 376 -9.59 -0.40 10.49
CA VAL A 376 -11.05 -0.33 10.52
C VAL A 376 -11.49 0.85 9.64
N PRO A 377 -11.92 0.61 8.40
CA PRO A 377 -12.36 1.68 7.50
C PRO A 377 -13.43 2.56 8.14
N GLY A 378 -13.38 3.87 7.86
CA GLY A 378 -14.32 4.85 8.42
C GLY A 378 -13.99 5.31 9.85
N THR A 379 -12.89 4.85 10.43
CA THR A 379 -12.37 5.35 11.72
C THR A 379 -11.07 6.11 11.52
N THR A 380 -10.78 7.06 12.42
CA THR A 380 -9.53 7.84 12.42
C THR A 380 -8.80 7.72 13.73
N THR A 381 -9.40 8.22 14.82
CA THR A 381 -8.85 8.20 16.19
C THR A 381 -9.50 7.14 17.06
N GLU A 382 -10.66 6.62 16.69
CA GLU A 382 -11.46 5.65 17.42
C GLU A 382 -10.81 4.27 17.45
N PHE A 383 -9.98 3.97 16.46
CA PHE A 383 -9.21 2.74 16.34
C PHE A 383 -7.75 3.05 15.97
N PRO A 384 -6.76 2.30 16.50
CA PRO A 384 -5.35 2.54 16.23
C PRO A 384 -4.94 2.01 14.85
N ASN A 385 -5.59 2.52 13.79
CA ASN A 385 -5.35 2.12 12.41
C ASN A 385 -3.87 2.16 12.07
N TRP A 386 -3.36 1.06 11.49
CA TRP A 386 -1.96 0.91 11.03
C TRP A 386 -0.89 1.06 12.13
N ARG A 387 -1.30 1.08 13.40
CA ARG A 387 -0.39 1.25 14.53
C ARG A 387 -0.14 -0.02 15.33
N LEU A 388 -0.85 -1.09 15.03
CA LEU A 388 -0.65 -2.37 15.70
C LEU A 388 0.59 -3.07 15.10
N ALA A 389 1.64 -3.22 15.90
CA ALA A 389 2.80 -4.01 15.52
C ALA A 389 2.46 -5.51 15.51
N LEU A 390 3.11 -6.30 14.66
CA LEU A 390 3.02 -7.75 14.77
C LEU A 390 3.60 -8.21 16.10
N PRO A 391 3.09 -9.32 16.70
CA PRO A 391 3.57 -9.80 17.99
C PRO A 391 4.98 -10.42 17.91
N THR A 392 5.44 -10.72 16.70
CA THR A 392 6.73 -11.35 16.43
C THR A 392 7.63 -10.34 15.73
N PRO A 393 8.87 -10.09 16.22
CA PRO A 393 9.85 -9.28 15.53
C PRO A 393 10.13 -9.79 14.12
N LEU A 394 10.50 -8.89 13.20
CA LEU A 394 10.75 -9.23 11.81
C LEU A 394 11.82 -10.33 11.65
N GLU A 395 12.83 -10.30 12.48
CA GLU A 395 13.95 -11.26 12.50
C GLU A 395 13.51 -12.68 12.85
N ASP A 396 12.42 -12.83 13.61
CA ASP A 396 11.91 -14.11 14.11
C ASP A 396 10.73 -14.66 13.27
N ILE A 397 10.18 -13.86 12.34
CA ILE A 397 9.00 -14.25 11.52
C ILE A 397 9.29 -15.51 10.71
N GLU A 398 10.49 -15.63 10.13
CA GLU A 398 10.88 -16.79 9.32
C GLU A 398 10.88 -18.09 10.14
N GLY A 399 11.18 -18.01 11.43
CA GLY A 399 11.12 -19.13 12.38
C GLY A 399 9.75 -19.42 12.98
N ALA A 400 8.75 -18.57 12.74
CA ALA A 400 7.44 -18.71 13.35
C ALA A 400 6.69 -19.97 12.84
N ASP A 401 6.17 -20.78 13.77
CA ASP A 401 5.51 -22.07 13.47
C ASP A 401 4.36 -21.89 12.47
N GLY A 402 3.44 -20.95 12.70
CA GLY A 402 2.30 -20.74 11.83
C GLY A 402 2.68 -20.31 10.40
N VAL A 403 3.73 -19.50 10.25
CA VAL A 403 4.26 -19.09 8.95
C VAL A 403 4.77 -20.29 8.17
N ASN A 404 5.60 -21.14 8.81
CA ASN A 404 6.16 -22.31 8.19
C ASN A 404 5.07 -23.35 7.85
N ARG A 405 4.13 -23.61 8.73
CA ARG A 405 3.04 -24.56 8.53
C ARG A 405 2.11 -24.15 7.39
N ILE A 406 1.76 -22.85 7.28
CA ILE A 406 0.95 -22.36 6.15
C ILE A 406 1.75 -22.48 4.85
N ALA A 407 3.03 -22.10 4.84
CA ALA A 407 3.88 -22.20 3.66
C ALA A 407 3.99 -23.67 3.18
N ASP A 408 4.22 -24.62 4.09
CA ASP A 408 4.32 -26.04 3.77
C ASP A 408 2.99 -26.61 3.27
N ALA A 409 1.88 -26.23 3.92
CA ALA A 409 0.55 -26.65 3.49
C ALA A 409 0.23 -26.15 2.07
N MET A 410 0.58 -24.91 1.75
CA MET A 410 0.41 -24.36 0.40
C MET A 410 1.32 -25.06 -0.62
N ARG A 411 2.59 -25.33 -0.29
CA ARG A 411 3.53 -26.09 -1.15
C ARG A 411 3.01 -27.51 -1.42
N ALA A 412 2.47 -28.17 -0.41
CA ALA A 412 1.91 -29.52 -0.54
C ALA A 412 0.75 -29.62 -1.55
N THR A 413 0.09 -28.50 -1.88
CA THR A 413 -0.93 -28.43 -2.94
C THR A 413 -0.35 -28.22 -4.36
N GLY A 414 0.97 -28.20 -4.50
CA GLY A 414 1.67 -27.95 -5.78
C GLY A 414 1.90 -26.47 -6.08
N ARG A 415 1.66 -25.56 -5.13
CA ARG A 415 1.93 -24.14 -5.30
C ARG A 415 3.40 -23.80 -5.12
N SER A 416 3.92 -22.92 -5.98
CA SER A 416 5.29 -22.39 -5.92
C SER A 416 5.28 -20.94 -5.45
N ALA A 417 6.32 -20.52 -4.74
CA ALA A 417 6.54 -19.12 -4.40
C ALA A 417 7.04 -18.28 -5.60
N ASN A 418 7.26 -18.90 -6.76
CA ASN A 418 7.79 -18.21 -7.94
C ASN A 418 6.66 -17.54 -8.73
N LEU A 419 6.57 -16.22 -8.65
CA LEU A 419 5.59 -15.41 -9.39
C LEU A 419 5.90 -15.29 -10.90
N SER A 420 7.08 -15.73 -11.37
CA SER A 420 7.40 -15.67 -12.80
C SER A 420 6.56 -16.63 -13.65
N GLN A 421 5.82 -17.55 -13.02
CA GLN A 421 4.91 -18.51 -13.66
C GLN A 421 3.43 -18.10 -13.53
N ALA A 422 3.11 -17.04 -12.83
CA ALA A 422 1.76 -16.52 -12.66
C ALA A 422 1.40 -15.55 -13.77
#